data_78730e46ef9f0717e605412bd4f138b9
#
_entry.id   78730e46ef9f0717e605412bd4f138b9
#
_cell.length_a   1.000
_cell.length_b   1.000
_cell.length_c   1.000
_cell.angle_alpha   90.00
_cell.angle_beta   90.00
_cell.angle_gamma   90.00
#
_symmetry.space_group_name_H-M   'P 1'
#
loop_
_entity.id
_entity.type
_entity.pdbx_description
1 polymer ?
#
loop_
_entity_poly.entity_id
_entity_poly.type
_entity_poly.pdbx_seq_one_letter_code
_entity_poly.pdbx_strand_id
1 'polypeptide(L)'
;MQLNEGWLVGARRVPSPHHDCRPDEETPSLLVVHNISLPPGEFGGPWIDALFTGTLDPHAHPFFAEIAHLRVSAHCLIRRDGEIVQYVPFDKRAWHAGVSCYQGRERCNDFSIGIELEGTDMLWSSFFGHADQMVGLCTGGQLGGRAGQRFV
;
A
#
# COMPACT_ATOMS: atom_id res chain seq x y z
N MET A 1 8.48 -11.92 -11.91
CA MET A 1 7.50 -10.80 -11.90
C MET A 1 8.07 -9.70 -12.79
N GLN A 2 7.27 -9.06 -13.64
CA GLN A 2 7.73 -8.04 -14.59
C GLN A 2 6.98 -6.73 -14.34
N LEU A 3 7.60 -5.60 -14.67
CA LEU A 3 6.99 -4.27 -14.63
C LEU A 3 6.77 -3.76 -16.05
N ASN A 4 5.63 -3.10 -16.25
CA ASN A 4 5.32 -2.34 -17.45
C ASN A 4 4.79 -0.97 -17.04
N GLU A 5 5.55 0.11 -17.30
CA GLU A 5 5.20 1.50 -16.94
C GLU A 5 4.79 1.65 -15.47
N GLY A 6 5.58 1.07 -14.55
CA GLY A 6 5.32 1.11 -13.11
C GLY A 6 4.26 0.12 -12.61
N TRP A 7 3.58 -0.61 -13.52
CA TRP A 7 2.58 -1.60 -13.17
C TRP A 7 3.13 -3.02 -13.19
N LEU A 8 2.73 -3.83 -12.19
CA LEU A 8 3.04 -5.26 -12.13
C LEU A 8 2.25 -6.03 -13.20
N VAL A 9 2.96 -6.81 -14.00
CA VAL A 9 2.33 -7.73 -14.93
C VAL A 9 1.72 -8.90 -14.14
N GLY A 10 0.42 -9.12 -14.34
CA GLY A 10 -0.34 -10.17 -13.63
C GLY A 10 -1.02 -9.72 -12.33
N ALA A 11 -0.77 -8.52 -11.83
CA ALA A 11 -1.56 -7.96 -10.73
C ALA A 11 -2.93 -7.48 -11.24
N ARG A 12 -3.95 -7.60 -10.39
CA ARG A 12 -5.24 -6.95 -10.63
C ARG A 12 -5.07 -5.43 -10.47
N ARG A 13 -5.41 -4.68 -11.51
CA ARG A 13 -5.28 -3.22 -11.48
C ARG A 13 -6.60 -2.58 -11.05
N VAL A 14 -6.52 -1.74 -10.02
CA VAL A 14 -7.63 -0.91 -9.50
C VAL A 14 -7.09 0.51 -9.30
N PRO A 15 -7.00 1.33 -10.35
CA PRO A 15 -6.34 2.63 -10.26
C PRO A 15 -6.98 3.55 -9.21
N SER A 16 -6.19 4.02 -8.27
CA SER A 16 -6.60 5.00 -7.26
C SER A 16 -6.44 6.41 -7.79
N PRO A 17 -7.38 7.33 -7.52
CA PRO A 17 -7.19 8.75 -7.79
C PRO A 17 -6.31 9.44 -6.73
N HIS A 18 -6.01 8.76 -5.61
CA HIS A 18 -5.28 9.31 -4.46
C HIS A 18 -3.77 9.10 -4.63
N HIS A 19 -3.20 9.71 -5.66
CA HIS A 19 -1.76 9.72 -5.90
C HIS A 19 -1.35 10.97 -6.68
N ASP A 20 -0.05 11.24 -6.75
CA ASP A 20 0.54 12.30 -7.55
C ASP A 20 1.95 11.94 -8.04
N CYS A 21 2.63 12.90 -8.65
CA CYS A 21 4.01 12.71 -9.06
C CYS A 21 4.95 12.76 -7.84
N ARG A 22 6.03 11.99 -7.89
CA ARG A 22 7.09 12.13 -6.90
C ARG A 22 7.80 13.47 -7.10
N PRO A 23 8.17 14.17 -6.00
CA PRO A 23 8.92 15.42 -6.10
C PRO A 23 10.32 15.13 -6.69
N ASP A 24 10.85 16.08 -7.46
CA ASP A 24 12.20 16.08 -7.97
C ASP A 24 12.63 14.77 -8.68
N GLU A 25 11.68 14.08 -9.33
CA GLU A 25 11.89 12.78 -9.96
C GLU A 25 12.49 11.72 -8.99
N GLU A 26 12.14 11.83 -7.72
CA GLU A 26 12.62 10.94 -6.65
C GLU A 26 12.40 9.47 -6.99
N THR A 27 13.46 8.67 -6.83
CA THR A 27 13.40 7.22 -7.00
C THR A 27 13.09 6.53 -5.68
N PRO A 28 12.15 5.59 -5.62
CA PRO A 28 11.87 4.86 -4.39
C PRO A 28 13.10 4.14 -3.84
N SER A 29 13.41 4.40 -2.57
CA SER A 29 14.54 3.82 -1.83
C SER A 29 14.12 3.14 -0.52
N LEU A 30 12.82 3.20 -0.17
CA LEU A 30 12.25 2.63 1.04
C LEU A 30 11.03 1.79 0.69
N LEU A 31 10.90 0.62 1.31
CA LEU A 31 9.67 -0.16 1.33
C LEU A 31 9.00 0.01 2.69
N VAL A 32 7.74 0.44 2.68
CA VAL A 32 6.90 0.52 3.88
C VAL A 32 5.81 -0.53 3.77
N VAL A 33 5.76 -1.43 4.74
CA VAL A 33 4.76 -2.48 4.79
C VAL A 33 3.78 -2.16 5.92
N HIS A 34 2.51 -2.12 5.57
CA HIS A 34 1.38 -1.90 6.46
C HIS A 34 0.52 -3.16 6.54
N ASN A 35 -0.43 -3.19 7.45
CA ASN A 35 -1.54 -4.13 7.40
C ASN A 35 -2.87 -3.38 7.40
N ILE A 36 -3.87 -3.98 6.75
CA ILE A 36 -5.20 -3.42 6.65
C ILE A 36 -6.26 -4.53 6.69
N SER A 37 -7.36 -4.27 7.38
CA SER A 37 -8.59 -5.06 7.28
C SER A 37 -9.79 -4.13 7.30
N LEU A 38 -10.76 -4.35 6.41
CA LEU A 38 -11.99 -3.55 6.35
C LEU A 38 -13.23 -4.43 6.13
N PRO A 39 -14.22 -4.35 7.04
CA PRO A 39 -14.15 -3.70 8.37
C PRO A 39 -13.03 -4.28 9.24
N PRO A 40 -12.65 -3.65 10.36
CA PRO A 40 -11.57 -4.15 11.21
C PRO A 40 -11.75 -5.62 11.58
N GLY A 41 -10.74 -6.45 11.25
CA GLY A 41 -10.76 -7.89 11.49
C GLY A 41 -11.50 -8.72 10.45
N GLU A 42 -12.11 -8.12 9.42
CA GLU A 42 -12.76 -8.82 8.32
C GLU A 42 -11.88 -8.76 7.04
N PHE A 43 -11.93 -9.83 6.23
CA PHE A 43 -11.07 -10.01 5.08
C PHE A 43 -11.85 -10.38 3.82
N GLY A 44 -11.22 -10.21 2.66
CA GLY A 44 -11.73 -10.70 1.37
C GLY A 44 -12.85 -9.85 0.75
N GLY A 45 -13.32 -8.80 1.43
CA GLY A 45 -14.37 -7.92 0.91
C GLY A 45 -13.87 -6.87 -0.10
N PRO A 46 -14.77 -6.06 -0.67
CA PRO A 46 -14.44 -5.03 -1.65
C PRO A 46 -14.00 -3.70 -1.00
N TRP A 47 -13.98 -3.63 0.31
CA TRP A 47 -13.94 -2.35 1.04
C TRP A 47 -12.58 -1.66 0.98
N ILE A 48 -11.48 -2.41 0.89
CA ILE A 48 -10.13 -1.84 0.73
C ILE A 48 -10.02 -1.16 -0.65
N ASP A 49 -10.51 -1.84 -1.70
CA ASP A 49 -10.57 -1.24 -3.03
C ASP A 49 -11.43 0.03 -3.02
N ALA A 50 -12.59 0.00 -2.35
CA ALA A 50 -13.48 1.15 -2.22
C ALA A 50 -12.82 2.31 -1.46
N LEU A 51 -12.09 2.05 -0.38
CA LEU A 51 -11.35 3.09 0.35
C LEU A 51 -10.31 3.75 -0.56
N PHE A 52 -9.48 2.95 -1.22
CA PHE A 52 -8.37 3.48 -2.03
C PHE A 52 -8.82 4.13 -3.34
N THR A 53 -10.03 3.85 -3.80
CA THR A 53 -10.64 4.53 -4.96
C THR A 53 -11.56 5.71 -4.59
N GLY A 54 -11.75 5.98 -3.28
CA GLY A 54 -12.60 7.07 -2.81
C GLY A 54 -14.10 6.81 -2.99
N THR A 55 -14.50 5.53 -3.07
CA THR A 55 -15.89 5.09 -3.28
C THR A 55 -16.48 4.35 -2.08
N LEU A 56 -15.81 4.40 -0.92
CA LEU A 56 -16.27 3.73 0.29
C LEU A 56 -17.59 4.34 0.78
N ASP A 57 -18.64 3.52 0.88
CA ASP A 57 -19.93 3.94 1.42
C ASP A 57 -19.85 4.11 2.95
N PRO A 58 -19.99 5.34 3.49
CA PRO A 58 -19.94 5.57 4.93
C PRO A 58 -21.08 4.92 5.71
N HIS A 59 -22.14 4.49 5.03
CA HIS A 59 -23.32 3.87 5.65
C HIS A 59 -23.25 2.34 5.67
N ALA A 60 -22.32 1.73 4.94
CA ALA A 60 -22.22 0.27 4.85
C ALA A 60 -21.72 -0.38 6.15
N HIS A 61 -20.98 0.33 6.97
CA HIS A 61 -20.51 -0.11 8.28
C HIS A 61 -20.23 1.10 9.20
N PRO A 62 -20.50 1.04 10.53
CA PRO A 62 -20.24 2.17 11.45
C PRO A 62 -18.82 2.72 11.37
N PHE A 63 -17.81 1.86 11.28
CA PHE A 63 -16.40 2.26 11.14
C PHE A 63 -16.12 3.05 9.84
N PHE A 64 -16.86 2.79 8.77
CA PHE A 64 -16.62 3.47 7.48
C PHE A 64 -16.98 4.95 7.52
N ALA A 65 -17.93 5.35 8.38
CA ALA A 65 -18.25 6.77 8.57
C ALA A 65 -17.03 7.59 9.04
N GLU A 66 -16.11 6.94 9.76
CA GLU A 66 -14.89 7.60 10.27
C GLU A 66 -13.79 7.73 9.22
N ILE A 67 -13.77 6.86 8.22
CA ILE A 67 -12.64 6.77 7.26
C ILE A 67 -13.00 7.07 5.80
N ALA A 68 -14.29 7.06 5.43
CA ALA A 68 -14.72 7.22 4.03
C ALA A 68 -14.30 8.56 3.41
N HIS A 69 -14.04 9.57 4.23
CA HIS A 69 -13.57 10.88 3.79
C HIS A 69 -12.06 10.94 3.54
N LEU A 70 -11.30 9.91 3.95
CA LEU A 70 -9.85 9.89 3.81
C LEU A 70 -9.44 9.73 2.35
N ARG A 71 -8.42 10.49 1.97
CA ARG A 71 -7.79 10.42 0.66
C ARG A 71 -6.46 9.71 0.80
N VAL A 72 -6.52 8.39 0.88
CA VAL A 72 -5.37 7.51 1.10
C VAL A 72 -5.28 6.45 0.01
N SER A 73 -4.10 5.93 -0.21
CA SER A 73 -3.85 4.82 -1.12
C SER A 73 -2.58 4.08 -0.70
N ALA A 74 -2.37 2.90 -1.27
CA ALA A 74 -1.07 2.22 -1.27
C ALA A 74 -0.70 1.89 -2.72
N HIS A 75 0.54 1.49 -2.97
CA HIS A 75 0.90 1.00 -4.29
C HIS A 75 0.26 -0.36 -4.54
N CYS A 76 0.37 -1.28 -3.58
CA CYS A 76 -0.20 -2.61 -3.69
C CYS A 76 -0.89 -3.05 -2.40
N LEU A 77 -1.84 -3.96 -2.58
CA LEU A 77 -2.41 -4.81 -1.55
C LEU A 77 -2.07 -6.26 -1.88
N ILE A 78 -1.62 -7.01 -0.89
CA ILE A 78 -1.51 -8.47 -0.97
C ILE A 78 -2.63 -9.05 -0.12
N ARG A 79 -3.57 -9.73 -0.77
CA ARG A 79 -4.69 -10.37 -0.10
C ARG A 79 -4.29 -11.68 0.57
N ARG A 80 -5.14 -12.18 1.44
CA ARG A 80 -4.88 -13.42 2.20
C ARG A 80 -4.78 -14.67 1.33
N ASP A 81 -5.40 -14.67 0.15
CA ASP A 81 -5.31 -15.75 -0.85
C ASP A 81 -4.10 -15.62 -1.78
N GLY A 82 -3.28 -14.57 -1.58
CA GLY A 82 -2.11 -14.27 -2.40
C GLY A 82 -2.39 -13.40 -3.62
N GLU A 83 -3.65 -12.96 -3.84
CA GLU A 83 -3.95 -12.01 -4.92
C GLU A 83 -3.18 -10.71 -4.66
N ILE A 84 -2.52 -10.20 -5.71
CA ILE A 84 -1.89 -8.88 -5.70
C ILE A 84 -2.80 -7.91 -6.43
N VAL A 85 -3.21 -6.86 -5.73
CA VAL A 85 -3.96 -5.73 -6.29
C VAL A 85 -3.05 -4.53 -6.33
N GLN A 86 -2.95 -3.86 -7.48
CA GLN A 86 -2.16 -2.64 -7.60
C GLN A 86 -3.06 -1.43 -7.86
N TYR A 87 -2.89 -0.38 -7.03
CA TYR A 87 -3.68 0.86 -7.09
C TYR A 87 -2.90 2.04 -7.67
N VAL A 88 -1.58 2.09 -7.44
CA VAL A 88 -0.71 3.20 -7.88
C VAL A 88 0.52 2.61 -8.56
N PRO A 89 0.93 3.11 -9.74
CA PRO A 89 2.16 2.67 -10.37
C PRO A 89 3.38 3.11 -9.55
N PHE A 90 4.46 2.32 -9.55
CA PHE A 90 5.59 2.53 -8.64
C PHE A 90 6.39 3.81 -8.90
N ASP A 91 6.32 4.37 -10.09
CA ASP A 91 6.91 5.67 -10.44
C ASP A 91 6.13 6.85 -9.85
N LYS A 92 4.89 6.64 -9.39
CA LYS A 92 4.06 7.65 -8.74
C LYS A 92 4.14 7.56 -7.22
N ARG A 93 3.67 8.60 -6.55
CA ARG A 93 3.63 8.72 -5.10
C ARG A 93 2.24 8.34 -4.58
N ALA A 94 2.12 7.18 -3.93
CA ALA A 94 0.93 6.80 -3.18
C ALA A 94 0.89 7.55 -1.83
N TRP A 95 -0.30 7.73 -1.28
CA TRP A 95 -0.51 8.45 -0.02
C TRP A 95 -0.81 7.45 1.10
N HIS A 96 0.25 6.78 1.62
CA HIS A 96 0.13 5.69 2.58
C HIS A 96 0.79 5.96 3.93
N ALA A 97 1.72 6.93 4.03
CA ALA A 97 2.57 7.11 5.21
C ALA A 97 2.24 8.37 6.03
N GLY A 98 1.31 9.24 5.55
CA GLY A 98 0.91 10.44 6.27
C GLY A 98 2.07 11.33 6.70
N VAL A 99 2.04 11.82 7.95
CA VAL A 99 3.16 12.50 8.60
C VAL A 99 4.14 11.43 9.08
N SER A 100 5.30 11.36 8.45
CA SER A 100 6.23 10.24 8.65
C SER A 100 7.68 10.69 8.58
N CYS A 101 8.53 9.94 9.26
CA CYS A 101 9.98 10.14 9.27
C CYS A 101 10.69 8.78 9.33
N TYR A 102 11.71 8.59 8.50
CA TYR A 102 12.57 7.41 8.53
C TYR A 102 14.03 7.84 8.47
N GLN A 103 14.82 7.43 9.45
CA GLN A 103 16.25 7.78 9.58
C GLN A 103 16.53 9.30 9.43
N GLY A 104 15.67 10.14 10.04
CA GLY A 104 15.81 11.59 9.99
C GLY A 104 15.29 12.25 8.69
N ARG A 105 14.81 11.47 7.73
CA ARG A 105 14.19 11.98 6.51
C ARG A 105 12.68 11.94 6.64
N GLU A 106 12.03 13.09 6.53
CA GLU A 106 10.59 13.24 6.60
C GLU A 106 9.91 12.95 5.26
N ARG A 107 8.55 12.85 5.29
CA ARG A 107 7.70 12.68 4.11
C ARG A 107 7.99 11.38 3.36
N CYS A 108 7.91 10.25 4.07
CA CYS A 108 8.24 8.93 3.50
C CYS A 108 7.49 8.58 2.21
N ASN A 109 6.29 9.12 1.98
CA ASN A 109 5.60 8.94 0.69
C ASN A 109 6.46 9.34 -0.51
N ASP A 110 7.31 10.36 -0.37
CA ASP A 110 8.10 10.90 -1.49
C ASP A 110 9.07 9.86 -2.06
N PHE A 111 9.68 9.04 -1.19
CA PHE A 111 10.75 8.10 -1.55
C PHE A 111 10.45 6.63 -1.21
N SER A 112 9.19 6.30 -0.92
CA SER A 112 8.83 4.93 -0.57
C SER A 112 7.84 4.27 -1.54
N ILE A 113 7.81 2.95 -1.48
CA ILE A 113 6.72 2.11 -1.95
C ILE A 113 5.93 1.65 -0.73
N GLY A 114 4.61 1.87 -0.71
CA GLY A 114 3.72 1.37 0.33
C GLY A 114 3.01 0.10 -0.12
N ILE A 115 3.09 -0.93 0.70
CA ILE A 115 2.39 -2.21 0.47
C ILE A 115 1.52 -2.50 1.69
N GLU A 116 0.27 -2.81 1.44
CA GLU A 116 -0.66 -3.30 2.44
C GLU A 116 -0.74 -4.82 2.40
N LEU A 117 -0.69 -5.45 3.57
CA LEU A 117 -1.03 -6.86 3.74
C LEU A 117 -2.43 -6.95 4.31
N GLU A 118 -3.33 -7.68 3.63
CA GLU A 118 -4.67 -7.91 4.18
C GLU A 118 -4.59 -8.78 5.43
N GLY A 119 -4.74 -8.15 6.60
CA GLY A 119 -4.54 -8.82 7.88
C GLY A 119 -4.67 -7.89 9.06
N THR A 120 -4.30 -8.41 10.22
CA THR A 120 -4.18 -7.69 11.48
C THR A 120 -2.81 -7.89 12.08
N ASP A 121 -2.43 -7.06 13.07
CA ASP A 121 -1.12 -7.13 13.75
C ASP A 121 -0.77 -8.54 14.27
N MET A 122 -1.78 -9.34 14.63
CA MET A 122 -1.59 -10.68 15.20
C MET A 122 -1.25 -11.77 14.17
N LEU A 123 -1.35 -11.47 12.86
CA LEU A 123 -1.24 -12.48 11.80
C LEU A 123 -0.06 -12.24 10.85
N TRP A 124 0.91 -11.42 11.24
CA TRP A 124 2.04 -11.00 10.40
C TRP A 124 2.96 -12.13 9.93
N SER A 125 3.10 -13.19 10.71
CA SER A 125 4.12 -14.23 10.47
C SER A 125 3.91 -15.07 9.21
N SER A 126 2.69 -15.13 8.66
CA SER A 126 2.37 -15.97 7.51
C SER A 126 2.56 -15.31 6.14
N PHE A 127 2.83 -13.99 6.08
CA PHE A 127 2.86 -13.23 4.83
C PHE A 127 4.25 -12.87 4.28
N PHE A 128 5.32 -13.11 5.03
CA PHE A 128 6.67 -12.66 4.67
C PHE A 128 7.18 -13.16 3.32
N GLY A 129 6.78 -14.35 2.89
CA GLY A 129 7.27 -14.95 1.65
C GLY A 129 6.88 -14.19 0.37
N HIS A 130 5.73 -13.51 0.34
CA HIS A 130 5.26 -12.76 -0.83
C HIS A 130 5.80 -11.32 -0.86
N ALA A 131 5.93 -10.71 0.32
CA ALA A 131 6.50 -9.37 0.42
C ALA A 131 7.97 -9.34 -0.03
N ASP A 132 8.76 -10.36 0.29
CA ASP A 132 10.17 -10.46 -0.12
C ASP A 132 10.35 -10.54 -1.65
N GLN A 133 9.41 -11.16 -2.37
CA GLN A 133 9.46 -11.20 -3.84
C GLN A 133 9.20 -9.82 -4.45
N MET A 134 8.36 -8.98 -3.83
CA MET A 134 8.11 -7.62 -4.31
C MET A 134 9.27 -6.66 -4.02
N VAL A 135 9.98 -6.87 -2.91
CA VAL A 135 11.19 -6.09 -2.57
C VAL A 135 12.23 -6.17 -3.67
N GLY A 136 12.52 -7.38 -4.16
CA GLY A 136 13.52 -7.59 -5.23
C GLY A 136 13.20 -6.91 -6.55
N LEU A 137 11.91 -6.64 -6.81
CA LEU A 137 11.44 -6.01 -8.06
C LEU A 137 11.52 -4.50 -8.04
N CYS A 138 11.23 -3.89 -6.90
CA CYS A 138 11.16 -2.43 -6.77
C CYS A 138 12.53 -1.76 -6.73
N THR A 139 13.61 -2.53 -6.51
CA THR A 139 14.90 -1.97 -6.08
C THR A 139 16.10 -2.41 -6.87
N GLY A 140 15.92 -3.27 -7.87
CA GLY A 140 17.09 -3.85 -8.57
C GLY A 140 18.10 -4.52 -7.62
N GLY A 141 17.65 -4.97 -6.45
CA GLY A 141 18.46 -5.69 -5.47
C GLY A 141 19.00 -4.85 -4.30
N GLN A 142 18.70 -3.56 -4.19
CA GLN A 142 19.21 -2.73 -3.09
C GLN A 142 18.13 -1.86 -2.43
N LEU A 143 17.43 -2.40 -1.42
CA LEU A 143 16.72 -1.59 -0.42
C LEU A 143 17.47 -1.62 0.91
N GLY A 144 17.94 -0.46 1.35
CA GLY A 144 18.69 -0.31 2.59
C GLY A 144 17.86 -0.26 3.87
N GLY A 145 16.54 -0.43 3.86
CA GLY A 145 15.75 -0.33 5.08
C GLY A 145 14.32 -0.84 4.99
N ARG A 146 13.88 -1.52 6.05
CA ARG A 146 12.48 -1.92 6.28
C ARG A 146 11.94 -1.12 7.46
N ALA A 147 10.84 -0.43 7.28
CA ALA A 147 10.09 0.17 8.37
C ALA A 147 8.66 -0.37 8.36
N GLY A 148 8.23 -0.94 9.48
CA GLY A 148 6.83 -1.27 9.72
C GLY A 148 6.16 -0.12 10.45
N GLN A 149 5.14 0.50 9.88
CA GLN A 149 4.30 1.48 10.57
C GLN A 149 2.87 0.96 10.67
N ARG A 150 2.26 1.24 11.83
CA ARG A 150 0.84 1.00 12.07
C ARG A 150 0.06 2.20 11.57
N PHE A 151 -1.01 1.94 10.83
CA PHE A 151 -2.15 2.84 10.75
C PHE A 151 -3.34 2.20 11.47
N VAL A 152 -3.93 2.96 12.36
CA VAL A 152 -5.17 2.62 13.06
C VAL A 152 -6.32 2.91 12.13
#